data_75bed9217c2965b855304b378a813af5
#
_entry.id   75bed9217c2965b855304b378a813af5
#
_cell.length_a   1.000
_cell.length_b   1.000
_cell.length_c   1.000
_cell.angle_alpha   90.00
_cell.angle_beta   90.00
_cell.angle_gamma   90.00
#
_symmetry.space_group_name_H-M   'P 1'
#
loop_
_entity.id
_entity.type
_entity.pdbx_description
1 polymer ?
#
loop_
_entity_poly.entity_id
_entity_poly.type
_entity_poly.pdbx_seq_one_letter_code
_entity_poly.pdbx_strand_id
1 'polypeptide(L)'
;VYGISLGDLVWDNMPFHSVYKEQIRKIGVPVFQVIGNHDHDKAIGMDTEADHSFRAAFGPTYYSYNIGDCHFVVLDDVLYTGSSNYTAEITEAQMAWLEQDLKHVPKDKLIIIGVHIAPSRRNRPTSHIANYRELYALLDGYNVRILSGHSHNNYTTTISETIEENTLGAVMGAYWNGEELCNDGSPRGYAVYEIEGNRIANWYYKGTAYPKEYQMYLYGPGQAVSEQYRDGLIFNIFNWHSTWTVEVREDDAAWTTLPSG
;
A
#
# COMPACT_ATOMS: atom_id res chain seq x y z
N VAL A 1 -16.22 10.70 0.16
CA VAL A 1 -15.51 9.43 -0.14
C VAL A 1 -14.66 9.64 -1.35
N TYR A 2 -13.43 9.16 -1.33
CA TYR A 2 -12.46 9.17 -2.44
C TYR A 2 -11.55 7.95 -2.30
N GLY A 3 -10.79 7.65 -3.34
CA GLY A 3 -9.84 6.53 -3.37
C GLY A 3 -8.43 6.99 -3.72
N ILE A 4 -7.44 6.14 -3.39
CA ILE A 4 -6.06 6.25 -3.86
C ILE A 4 -5.70 4.89 -4.45
N SER A 5 -5.24 4.85 -5.69
CA SER A 5 -4.65 3.68 -6.30
C SER A 5 -3.13 3.75 -6.16
N LEU A 6 -2.52 2.67 -5.69
CA LEU A 6 -1.12 2.63 -5.28
C LEU A 6 -0.18 2.14 -6.39
N GLY A 7 -0.49 2.44 -7.64
CA GLY A 7 0.35 2.12 -8.80
C GLY A 7 0.03 0.79 -9.46
N ASP A 8 0.77 0.50 -10.54
CA ASP A 8 0.56 -0.65 -11.42
C ASP A 8 -0.87 -0.70 -11.99
N LEU A 9 -1.31 0.45 -12.54
CA LEU A 9 -2.65 0.62 -13.11
C LEU A 9 -2.83 -0.23 -14.37
N VAL A 10 -1.71 -0.48 -15.06
CA VAL A 10 -1.63 -1.31 -16.25
C VAL A 10 -0.42 -2.23 -16.15
N TRP A 11 -0.35 -3.25 -17.02
CA TRP A 11 0.79 -4.17 -17.07
C TRP A 11 1.62 -3.90 -18.33
N ASP A 12 2.57 -2.96 -18.25
CA ASP A 12 3.50 -2.58 -19.34
C ASP A 12 2.83 -2.22 -20.68
N ASN A 13 1.56 -1.90 -20.68
CA ASN A 13 0.80 -1.60 -21.88
C ASN A 13 0.16 -0.21 -21.79
N MET A 14 0.90 0.79 -22.19
CA MET A 14 0.56 2.21 -22.02
C MET A 14 -0.80 2.62 -22.62
N PRO A 15 -1.27 2.11 -23.76
CA PRO A 15 -2.63 2.38 -24.26
C PRO A 15 -3.75 2.04 -23.27
N PHE A 16 -3.53 1.11 -22.34
CA PHE A 16 -4.53 0.76 -21.32
C PHE A 16 -4.73 1.82 -20.24
N HIS A 17 -3.86 2.82 -20.10
CA HIS A 17 -4.11 3.95 -19.20
C HIS A 17 -5.43 4.65 -19.48
N SER A 18 -5.79 4.82 -20.76
CA SER A 18 -7.08 5.41 -21.14
C SER A 18 -8.26 4.51 -20.79
N VAL A 19 -8.10 3.19 -20.95
CA VAL A 19 -9.12 2.19 -20.59
C VAL A 19 -9.31 2.16 -19.08
N TYR A 20 -8.21 2.10 -18.32
CA TYR A 20 -8.25 2.17 -16.86
C TYR A 20 -8.96 3.44 -16.37
N LYS A 21 -8.60 4.61 -16.93
CA LYS A 21 -9.22 5.89 -16.60
C LYS A 21 -10.74 5.88 -16.82
N GLU A 22 -11.21 5.24 -17.88
CA GLU A 22 -12.63 5.08 -18.16
C GLU A 22 -13.30 4.15 -17.13
N GLN A 23 -12.66 3.04 -16.77
CA GLN A 23 -13.23 2.09 -15.82
C GLN A 23 -13.27 2.65 -14.39
N ILE A 24 -12.18 3.30 -13.93
CA ILE A 24 -12.11 3.82 -12.58
C ILE A 24 -13.14 4.93 -12.32
N ARG A 25 -13.52 5.69 -13.34
CA ARG A 25 -14.61 6.69 -13.25
C ARG A 25 -15.96 6.09 -12.91
N LYS A 26 -16.20 4.81 -13.23
CA LYS A 26 -17.46 4.12 -12.94
C LYS A 26 -17.67 3.86 -11.45
N ILE A 27 -16.61 3.97 -10.64
CA ILE A 27 -16.73 3.90 -9.18
C ILE A 27 -17.56 5.08 -8.63
N GLY A 28 -17.59 6.21 -9.34
CA GLY A 28 -18.42 7.36 -8.99
C GLY A 28 -17.85 8.24 -7.87
N VAL A 29 -16.58 8.01 -7.46
CA VAL A 29 -15.85 8.88 -6.53
C VAL A 29 -14.51 9.28 -7.14
N PRO A 30 -13.91 10.41 -6.74
CA PRO A 30 -12.55 10.75 -7.13
C PRO A 30 -11.56 9.66 -6.70
N VAL A 31 -10.66 9.26 -7.60
CA VAL A 31 -9.58 8.33 -7.30
C VAL A 31 -8.26 8.96 -7.74
N PHE A 32 -7.38 9.20 -6.79
CA PHE A 32 -6.04 9.73 -7.00
C PHE A 32 -5.10 8.58 -7.38
N GLN A 33 -4.11 8.85 -8.22
CA GLN A 33 -3.26 7.83 -8.78
C GLN A 33 -1.81 8.01 -8.31
N VAL A 34 -1.20 6.92 -7.86
CA VAL A 34 0.24 6.76 -7.71
C VAL A 34 0.74 6.07 -8.97
N ILE A 35 1.92 6.40 -9.46
CA ILE A 35 2.56 5.67 -10.56
C ILE A 35 3.28 4.43 -10.01
N GLY A 36 3.21 3.31 -10.73
CA GLY A 36 3.95 2.08 -10.42
C GLY A 36 4.95 1.71 -11.52
N ASN A 37 5.75 0.70 -11.28
CA ASN A 37 6.79 0.30 -12.23
C ASN A 37 6.22 -0.25 -13.57
N HIS A 38 5.01 -0.78 -13.56
CA HIS A 38 4.32 -1.24 -14.78
C HIS A 38 3.55 -0.13 -15.52
N ASP A 39 3.55 1.09 -15.01
CA ASP A 39 2.94 2.27 -15.63
C ASP A 39 3.93 3.06 -16.51
N HIS A 40 5.17 2.58 -16.65
CA HIS A 40 6.23 3.15 -17.49
C HIS A 40 6.34 2.42 -18.84
N ASP A 41 6.64 3.17 -19.90
CA ASP A 41 6.94 2.58 -21.21
C ASP A 41 8.31 1.90 -21.19
N LYS A 42 8.30 0.58 -21.19
CA LYS A 42 9.53 -0.24 -21.12
C LYS A 42 10.46 -0.10 -22.32
N ALA A 43 10.00 0.49 -23.42
CA ALA A 43 10.83 0.76 -24.60
C ALA A 43 11.68 2.04 -24.40
N ILE A 44 11.38 2.84 -23.38
CA ILE A 44 12.03 4.13 -23.11
C ILE A 44 12.93 3.99 -21.89
N GLY A 45 14.21 4.33 -22.05
CA GLY A 45 15.21 4.21 -20.96
C GLY A 45 15.41 5.47 -20.13
N MET A 46 14.59 6.51 -20.32
CA MET A 46 14.65 7.75 -19.58
C MET A 46 13.36 7.92 -18.79
N ASP A 47 13.49 8.00 -17.47
CA ASP A 47 12.38 8.05 -16.52
C ASP A 47 11.32 9.11 -16.87
N THR A 48 11.74 10.34 -17.06
CA THR A 48 10.89 11.49 -17.38
C THR A 48 10.19 11.43 -18.74
N GLU A 49 10.50 10.43 -19.55
CA GLU A 49 9.83 10.17 -20.83
C GLU A 49 9.03 8.86 -20.76
N ALA A 50 9.49 7.88 -19.98
CA ALA A 50 8.81 6.61 -19.81
C ALA A 50 7.44 6.74 -19.12
N ASP A 51 7.26 7.75 -18.28
CA ASP A 51 6.03 8.09 -17.56
C ASP A 51 5.03 8.93 -18.39
N HIS A 52 5.37 9.29 -19.63
CA HIS A 52 4.59 10.23 -20.48
C HIS A 52 3.11 9.81 -20.61
N SER A 53 2.85 8.53 -20.81
CA SER A 53 1.48 8.01 -20.96
C SER A 53 0.68 8.16 -19.66
N PHE A 54 1.31 7.91 -18.52
CA PHE A 54 0.69 8.12 -17.21
C PHE A 54 0.38 9.61 -17.02
N ARG A 55 1.35 10.50 -17.23
CA ARG A 55 1.16 11.96 -17.09
C ARG A 55 0.07 12.51 -18.01
N ALA A 56 -0.01 12.02 -19.24
CA ALA A 56 -1.07 12.41 -20.18
C ALA A 56 -2.47 11.98 -19.72
N ALA A 57 -2.58 10.84 -19.03
CA ALA A 57 -3.84 10.32 -18.55
C ALA A 57 -4.27 10.90 -17.21
N PHE A 58 -3.34 11.06 -16.25
CA PHE A 58 -3.65 11.30 -14.84
C PHE A 58 -3.06 12.60 -14.27
N GLY A 59 -2.10 13.21 -14.93
CA GLY A 59 -1.39 14.41 -14.45
C GLY A 59 -0.02 14.07 -13.86
N PRO A 60 0.50 14.91 -12.97
CA PRO A 60 1.87 14.76 -12.43
C PRO A 60 2.02 13.43 -11.67
N THR A 61 3.25 12.90 -11.63
CA THR A 61 3.57 11.66 -10.91
C THR A 61 3.72 11.88 -9.41
N TYR A 62 4.02 13.12 -8.98
CA TYR A 62 4.03 13.51 -7.58
C TYR A 62 3.28 14.84 -7.36
N TYR A 63 2.55 14.93 -6.28
CA TYR A 63 1.70 16.08 -5.94
C TYR A 63 1.17 15.98 -4.51
N SER A 64 0.59 17.08 -3.99
CA SER A 64 -0.10 17.11 -2.71
C SER A 64 -1.45 17.81 -2.82
N TYR A 65 -2.32 17.53 -1.86
CA TYR A 65 -3.63 18.16 -1.75
C TYR A 65 -4.18 18.03 -0.31
N ASN A 66 -5.15 18.87 0.03
CA ASN A 66 -5.82 18.81 1.32
C ASN A 66 -7.27 18.37 1.18
N ILE A 67 -7.72 17.50 2.08
CA ILE A 67 -9.12 17.16 2.27
C ILE A 67 -9.43 17.24 3.77
N GLY A 68 -10.23 18.22 4.18
CA GLY A 68 -10.49 18.48 5.59
C GLY A 68 -9.20 18.78 6.37
N ASP A 69 -9.01 18.08 7.47
CA ASP A 69 -7.83 18.21 8.34
C ASP A 69 -6.68 17.29 7.96
N CYS A 70 -6.76 16.64 6.81
CA CYS A 70 -5.72 15.76 6.31
C CYS A 70 -4.95 16.41 5.15
N HIS A 71 -3.65 16.16 5.13
CA HIS A 71 -2.76 16.49 4.03
C HIS A 71 -2.35 15.21 3.32
N PHE A 72 -2.57 15.16 2.02
CA PHE A 72 -2.26 14.01 1.18
C PHE A 72 -1.06 14.34 0.30
N VAL A 73 -0.12 13.41 0.24
CA VAL A 73 1.07 13.49 -0.61
C VAL A 73 1.14 12.23 -1.44
N VAL A 74 1.34 12.37 -2.73
CA VAL A 74 1.69 11.28 -3.65
C VAL A 74 3.12 11.51 -4.10
N LEU A 75 3.95 10.47 -4.00
CA LEU A 75 5.35 10.51 -4.44
C LEU A 75 5.57 9.45 -5.52
N ASP A 76 6.47 9.76 -6.42
CA ASP A 76 6.98 8.85 -7.43
C ASP A 76 8.27 8.23 -6.90
N ASP A 77 8.21 6.97 -6.56
CA ASP A 77 9.30 6.22 -5.96
C ASP A 77 9.91 5.18 -6.92
N VAL A 78 9.58 5.28 -8.22
CA VAL A 78 10.09 4.42 -9.28
C VAL A 78 11.00 5.19 -10.21
N LEU A 79 12.30 5.17 -9.97
CA LEU A 79 13.28 5.74 -10.90
C LEU A 79 13.55 4.73 -12.03
N TYR A 80 12.87 4.89 -13.15
CA TYR A 80 12.84 3.93 -14.24
C TYR A 80 14.04 4.06 -15.18
N THR A 81 14.66 2.95 -15.54
CA THR A 81 15.88 2.93 -16.40
C THR A 81 15.71 2.15 -17.70
N GLY A 82 14.48 1.75 -18.03
CA GLY A 82 14.13 1.05 -19.27
C GLY A 82 14.19 -0.47 -19.17
N SER A 83 13.55 -1.14 -20.13
CA SER A 83 13.49 -2.61 -20.19
C SER A 83 12.99 -3.27 -18.91
N SER A 84 12.02 -2.65 -18.24
CA SER A 84 11.47 -3.06 -16.95
C SER A 84 12.46 -3.01 -15.78
N ASN A 85 13.57 -2.28 -15.92
CA ASN A 85 14.50 -2.03 -14.81
C ASN A 85 14.21 -0.67 -14.17
N TYR A 86 14.33 -0.62 -12.86
CA TYR A 86 14.14 0.59 -12.06
C TYR A 86 14.90 0.49 -10.75
N THR A 87 15.11 1.63 -10.12
CA THR A 87 15.52 1.74 -8.71
C THR A 87 14.35 2.28 -7.91
N ALA A 88 14.06 1.68 -6.77
CA ALA A 88 13.08 2.23 -5.83
C ALA A 88 13.73 3.37 -5.07
N GLU A 89 13.45 4.61 -5.49
CA GLU A 89 14.09 5.81 -4.95
C GLU A 89 13.23 7.05 -5.22
N ILE A 90 13.09 7.92 -4.24
CA ILE A 90 12.48 9.24 -4.41
C ILE A 90 13.58 10.21 -4.82
N THR A 91 13.42 10.91 -5.94
CA THR A 91 14.45 11.81 -6.44
C THR A 91 14.74 12.96 -5.46
N GLU A 92 15.98 13.50 -5.49
CA GLU A 92 16.35 14.67 -4.68
C GLU A 92 15.42 15.88 -4.93
N ALA A 93 14.96 16.05 -6.17
CA ALA A 93 14.02 17.11 -6.53
C ALA A 93 12.67 16.94 -5.82
N GLN A 94 12.15 15.70 -5.74
CA GLN A 94 10.92 15.41 -5.01
C GLN A 94 11.11 15.58 -3.50
N MET A 95 12.25 15.15 -2.94
CA MET A 95 12.54 15.34 -1.52
C MET A 95 12.61 16.83 -1.16
N ALA A 96 13.27 17.65 -1.98
CA ALA A 96 13.32 19.10 -1.79
C ALA A 96 11.92 19.74 -1.93
N TRP A 97 11.12 19.29 -2.88
CA TRP A 97 9.74 19.71 -3.03
C TRP A 97 8.90 19.35 -1.80
N LEU A 98 8.99 18.11 -1.32
CA LEU A 98 8.27 17.65 -0.13
C LEU A 98 8.67 18.47 1.11
N GLU A 99 9.95 18.75 1.29
CA GLU A 99 10.43 19.62 2.37
C GLU A 99 9.76 21.01 2.35
N GLN A 100 9.61 21.60 1.15
CA GLN A 100 8.93 22.90 1.02
C GLN A 100 7.43 22.78 1.27
N ASP A 101 6.78 21.74 0.75
CA ASP A 101 5.36 21.50 0.93
C ASP A 101 5.01 21.35 2.42
N LEU A 102 5.79 20.55 3.15
CA LEU A 102 5.60 20.30 4.58
C LEU A 102 5.75 21.56 5.46
N LYS A 103 6.50 22.60 5.02
CA LYS A 103 6.59 23.88 5.74
C LYS A 103 5.24 24.59 5.85
N HIS A 104 4.31 24.28 4.96
CA HIS A 104 2.97 24.86 4.94
C HIS A 104 1.93 23.97 5.64
N VAL A 105 2.33 22.80 6.15
CA VAL A 105 1.44 21.84 6.79
C VAL A 105 1.57 21.96 8.32
N PRO A 106 0.50 22.33 9.03
CA PRO A 106 0.48 22.31 10.49
C PRO A 106 0.83 20.93 11.06
N LYS A 107 1.60 20.91 12.15
CA LYS A 107 2.09 19.65 12.76
C LYS A 107 0.98 18.75 13.33
N ASP A 108 -0.18 19.29 13.59
CA ASP A 108 -1.34 18.57 14.07
C ASP A 108 -2.17 17.91 12.97
N LYS A 109 -1.88 18.17 11.69
CA LYS A 109 -2.55 17.47 10.58
C LYS A 109 -2.10 16.03 10.46
N LEU A 110 -3.05 15.17 10.09
CA LEU A 110 -2.74 13.82 9.62
C LEU A 110 -2.17 13.94 8.20
N ILE A 111 -0.99 13.38 7.98
CA ILE A 111 -0.40 13.24 6.64
C ILE A 111 -0.63 11.82 6.15
N ILE A 112 -1.16 11.69 4.94
CA ILE A 112 -1.30 10.41 4.25
C ILE A 112 -0.44 10.44 3.00
N ILE A 113 0.55 9.55 2.94
CA ILE A 113 1.48 9.44 1.81
C ILE A 113 1.14 8.21 0.99
N GLY A 114 0.94 8.37 -0.30
CA GLY A 114 0.85 7.29 -1.27
C GLY A 114 2.17 7.13 -2.03
N VAL A 115 2.74 5.94 -1.98
CA VAL A 115 3.90 5.49 -2.77
C VAL A 115 3.56 4.15 -3.42
N HIS A 116 4.32 3.74 -4.43
CA HIS A 116 4.12 2.42 -5.02
C HIS A 116 4.86 1.34 -4.22
N ILE A 117 6.14 1.53 -3.94
CA ILE A 117 6.99 0.59 -3.22
C ILE A 117 7.07 1.00 -1.75
N ALA A 118 7.00 0.03 -0.84
CA ALA A 118 7.09 0.32 0.58
C ALA A 118 8.44 0.96 0.95
N PRO A 119 8.48 2.04 1.76
CA PRO A 119 9.72 2.63 2.23
C PRO A 119 10.55 1.64 3.04
N SER A 120 9.96 0.94 4.02
CA SER A 120 10.63 -0.14 4.73
C SER A 120 10.03 -1.48 4.35
N ARG A 121 10.86 -2.52 4.33
CA ARG A 121 10.38 -3.86 4.07
C ARG A 121 10.89 -4.85 5.11
N ARG A 122 9.96 -5.48 5.78
CA ARG A 122 10.22 -6.40 6.88
C ARG A 122 11.11 -7.58 6.50
N ASN A 123 11.10 -8.08 5.26
CA ASN A 123 11.72 -9.35 4.89
C ASN A 123 12.59 -9.36 3.62
N ARG A 124 12.77 -8.23 2.93
CA ARG A 124 13.62 -8.17 1.72
C ARG A 124 14.29 -6.80 1.55
N PRO A 125 15.59 -6.70 1.85
CA PRO A 125 16.32 -5.41 1.78
C PRO A 125 16.39 -4.79 0.39
N THR A 126 16.14 -5.54 -0.69
CA THR A 126 16.31 -5.10 -2.08
C THR A 126 15.06 -4.55 -2.77
N SER A 127 13.93 -4.46 -2.06
CA SER A 127 12.66 -3.99 -2.63
C SER A 127 12.01 -2.97 -1.72
N HIS A 128 12.77 -1.97 -1.28
CA HIS A 128 12.32 -0.85 -0.50
C HIS A 128 12.92 0.43 -1.08
N ILE A 129 12.35 1.58 -0.76
CA ILE A 129 12.86 2.88 -1.20
C ILE A 129 14.26 3.09 -0.64
N ALA A 130 15.27 3.28 -1.51
CA ALA A 130 16.68 3.34 -1.12
C ALA A 130 16.96 4.45 -0.10
N ASN A 131 16.33 5.62 -0.28
CA ASN A 131 16.48 6.79 0.58
C ASN A 131 15.31 6.98 1.57
N TYR A 132 14.72 5.88 2.05
CA TYR A 132 13.60 5.93 3.00
C TYR A 132 13.93 6.66 4.32
N ARG A 133 15.20 6.64 4.75
CA ARG A 133 15.60 7.33 5.99
C ARG A 133 15.49 8.84 5.88
N GLU A 134 15.81 9.38 4.71
CA GLU A 134 15.65 10.79 4.38
C GLU A 134 14.17 11.18 4.38
N LEU A 135 13.32 10.32 3.79
CA LEU A 135 11.88 10.51 3.85
C LEU A 135 11.37 10.56 5.29
N TYR A 136 11.74 9.59 6.14
CA TYR A 136 11.31 9.58 7.53
C TYR A 136 11.81 10.80 8.31
N ALA A 137 13.03 11.26 8.02
CA ALA A 137 13.56 12.46 8.66
C ALA A 137 12.76 13.72 8.32
N LEU A 138 12.26 13.85 7.08
CA LEU A 138 11.36 14.95 6.70
C LEU A 138 10.00 14.88 7.40
N LEU A 139 9.54 13.67 7.69
CA LEU A 139 8.24 13.40 8.31
C LEU A 139 8.26 13.47 9.84
N ASP A 140 9.42 13.62 10.44
CA ASP A 140 9.56 13.68 11.89
C ASP A 140 8.69 14.78 12.52
N GLY A 141 8.03 14.42 13.61
CA GLY A 141 7.11 15.30 14.33
C GLY A 141 5.74 15.53 13.65
N TYR A 142 5.42 14.81 12.57
CA TYR A 142 4.06 14.72 12.01
C TYR A 142 3.41 13.38 12.36
N ASN A 143 2.08 13.34 12.36
CA ASN A 143 1.33 12.09 12.39
C ASN A 143 1.13 11.59 10.95
N VAL A 144 1.73 10.45 10.61
CA VAL A 144 1.85 10.00 9.23
C VAL A 144 1.36 8.57 9.03
N ARG A 145 0.58 8.37 8.00
CA ARG A 145 0.26 7.06 7.44
C ARG A 145 0.83 6.96 6.02
N ILE A 146 1.73 6.00 5.79
CA ILE A 146 2.28 5.72 4.47
C ILE A 146 1.56 4.49 3.90
N LEU A 147 1.03 4.62 2.70
CA LEU A 147 0.31 3.57 1.98
C LEU A 147 1.13 3.13 0.78
N SER A 148 1.33 1.83 0.62
CA SER A 148 2.06 1.25 -0.51
C SER A 148 1.40 0.00 -1.08
N GLY A 149 1.79 -0.39 -2.28
CA GLY A 149 1.33 -1.57 -3.01
C GLY A 149 2.49 -2.51 -3.38
N HIS A 150 2.69 -2.73 -4.69
CA HIS A 150 3.81 -3.43 -5.33
C HIS A 150 4.01 -4.91 -4.94
N SER A 151 4.04 -5.22 -3.67
CA SER A 151 4.37 -6.58 -3.19
C SER A 151 3.20 -7.55 -3.23
N HIS A 152 1.98 -7.07 -3.45
CA HIS A 152 0.72 -7.84 -3.40
C HIS A 152 0.54 -8.60 -2.07
N ASN A 153 0.91 -7.96 -0.98
CA ASN A 153 0.78 -8.49 0.39
C ASN A 153 0.13 -7.44 1.28
N ASN A 154 -0.50 -7.89 2.36
CA ASN A 154 -0.95 -7.01 3.43
C ASN A 154 -0.02 -7.11 4.62
N TYR A 155 0.55 -6.00 5.06
CA TYR A 155 1.26 -5.93 6.32
C TYR A 155 1.34 -4.49 6.84
N THR A 156 1.43 -4.37 8.14
CA THR A 156 1.61 -3.10 8.85
C THR A 156 2.99 -3.07 9.48
N THR A 157 3.68 -1.95 9.34
CA THR A 157 4.99 -1.71 9.97
C THR A 157 4.92 -0.41 10.77
N THR A 158 5.12 -0.51 12.07
CA THR A 158 5.28 0.66 12.94
C THR A 158 6.73 1.14 12.85
N ILE A 159 6.94 2.35 12.36
CA ILE A 159 8.26 2.97 12.21
C ILE A 159 8.61 3.77 13.48
N SER A 160 7.67 4.55 13.98
CA SER A 160 7.79 5.32 15.21
C SER A 160 6.41 5.45 15.87
N GLU A 161 6.33 6.19 16.96
CA GLU A 161 5.05 6.50 17.61
C GLU A 161 4.08 7.25 16.71
N THR A 162 4.59 7.96 15.69
CA THR A 162 3.81 8.84 14.83
C THR A 162 3.83 8.45 13.35
N ILE A 163 4.65 7.48 12.94
CA ILE A 163 4.77 7.01 11.56
C ILE A 163 4.42 5.53 11.47
N GLU A 164 3.42 5.19 10.70
CA GLU A 164 3.03 3.82 10.40
C GLU A 164 2.89 3.61 8.89
N GLU A 165 3.36 2.47 8.41
CA GLU A 165 3.24 2.03 7.02
C GLU A 165 2.23 0.90 6.90
N ASN A 166 1.37 0.98 5.88
CA ASN A 166 0.51 -0.11 5.46
C ASN A 166 0.85 -0.45 4.00
N THR A 167 1.38 -1.63 3.77
CA THR A 167 1.44 -2.22 2.44
C THR A 167 0.16 -3.02 2.23
N LEU A 168 -0.46 -2.84 1.08
CA LEU A 168 -1.80 -3.35 0.81
C LEU A 168 -1.78 -4.41 -0.30
N GLY A 169 -2.64 -5.39 -0.16
CA GLY A 169 -2.88 -6.40 -1.18
C GLY A 169 -3.46 -5.80 -2.46
N ALA A 170 -3.30 -6.51 -3.57
CA ALA A 170 -3.76 -6.07 -4.87
C ALA A 170 -5.22 -6.45 -5.13
N VAL A 171 -5.96 -5.58 -5.81
CA VAL A 171 -7.35 -5.86 -6.25
C VAL A 171 -7.44 -6.99 -7.27
N MET A 172 -6.33 -7.34 -7.91
CA MET A 172 -6.24 -8.47 -8.85
C MET A 172 -5.71 -9.76 -8.19
N GLY A 173 -5.25 -9.71 -6.94
CA GLY A 173 -4.57 -10.82 -6.27
C GLY A 173 -3.11 -11.00 -6.73
N ALA A 174 -2.58 -12.22 -6.62
CA ALA A 174 -1.24 -12.58 -7.05
C ALA A 174 -1.19 -12.88 -8.55
N TYR A 175 -0.95 -11.88 -9.40
CA TYR A 175 -0.65 -12.00 -10.85
C TYR A 175 -1.67 -12.82 -11.66
N TRP A 176 -2.95 -12.82 -11.32
CA TRP A 176 -3.99 -13.66 -11.94
C TRP A 176 -3.72 -15.18 -11.94
N ASN A 177 -2.67 -15.62 -11.27
CA ASN A 177 -2.27 -17.02 -11.21
C ASN A 177 -2.76 -17.73 -9.94
N GLY A 178 -3.14 -16.96 -8.93
CA GLY A 178 -3.72 -17.47 -7.69
C GLY A 178 -5.23 -17.41 -7.72
N GLU A 179 -5.90 -18.24 -6.96
CA GLU A 179 -7.34 -18.32 -6.82
C GLU A 179 -7.92 -17.07 -6.11
N GLU A 180 -7.75 -15.88 -6.72
CA GLU A 180 -8.22 -14.61 -6.16
C GLU A 180 -7.54 -14.21 -4.84
N LEU A 181 -6.34 -14.76 -4.56
CA LEU A 181 -5.55 -14.49 -3.37
C LEU A 181 -4.34 -13.60 -3.69
N CYS A 182 -3.94 -12.81 -2.72
CA CYS A 182 -2.66 -12.12 -2.67
C CYS A 182 -1.53 -13.07 -2.29
N ASN A 183 -0.27 -12.60 -2.39
CA ASN A 183 0.91 -13.45 -2.09
C ASN A 183 0.99 -13.92 -0.64
N ASP A 184 0.33 -13.23 0.29
CA ASP A 184 0.23 -13.59 1.71
C ASP A 184 -0.99 -14.46 2.04
N GLY A 185 -1.75 -14.88 1.04
CA GLY A 185 -2.97 -15.66 1.21
C GLY A 185 -4.20 -14.85 1.64
N SER A 186 -4.09 -13.54 1.76
CA SER A 186 -5.28 -12.69 1.90
C SER A 186 -6.07 -12.64 0.60
N PRO A 187 -7.40 -12.43 0.62
CA PRO A 187 -8.17 -12.28 -0.60
C PRO A 187 -7.74 -11.02 -1.35
N ARG A 188 -7.86 -10.99 -2.67
CA ARG A 188 -7.73 -9.77 -3.45
C ARG A 188 -8.66 -8.68 -2.90
N GLY A 189 -8.19 -7.45 -2.78
CA GLY A 189 -9.00 -6.43 -2.11
C GLY A 189 -8.32 -5.06 -2.00
N TYR A 190 -8.79 -4.29 -1.05
CA TYR A 190 -8.36 -2.93 -0.77
C TYR A 190 -8.56 -2.58 0.70
N ALA A 191 -7.91 -1.55 1.18
CA ALA A 191 -8.15 -1.04 2.53
C ALA A 191 -9.18 0.10 2.53
N VAL A 192 -9.93 0.21 3.61
CA VAL A 192 -10.85 1.30 3.89
C VAL A 192 -10.39 2.00 5.17
N TYR A 193 -10.20 3.31 5.08
CA TYR A 193 -9.83 4.17 6.21
C TYR A 193 -10.99 5.10 6.54
N GLU A 194 -11.43 5.10 7.78
CA GLU A 194 -12.43 6.00 8.32
C GLU A 194 -11.71 7.11 9.07
N ILE A 195 -11.77 8.33 8.54
CA ILE A 195 -11.03 9.49 9.07
C ILE A 195 -11.99 10.42 9.77
N GLU A 196 -11.65 10.81 10.98
CA GLU A 196 -12.38 11.81 11.78
C GLU A 196 -11.43 12.94 12.17
N GLY A 197 -11.65 14.12 11.62
CA GLY A 197 -10.75 15.25 11.80
C GLY A 197 -9.35 14.93 11.28
N ASN A 198 -8.36 14.94 12.16
CA ASN A 198 -6.95 14.69 11.88
C ASN A 198 -6.46 13.31 12.32
N ARG A 199 -7.34 12.34 12.48
CA ARG A 199 -6.99 10.98 12.91
C ARG A 199 -7.69 9.91 12.10
N ILE A 200 -7.05 8.76 11.94
CA ILE A 200 -7.69 7.53 11.47
C ILE A 200 -8.46 6.93 12.65
N ALA A 201 -9.78 7.00 12.58
CA ALA A 201 -10.66 6.50 13.63
C ALA A 201 -10.78 4.97 13.56
N ASN A 202 -10.75 4.43 12.34
CA ASN A 202 -10.82 2.99 12.08
C ASN A 202 -10.22 2.68 10.71
N TRP A 203 -9.73 1.49 10.50
CA TRP A 203 -9.42 0.97 9.18
C TRP A 203 -9.55 -0.56 9.13
N TYR A 204 -9.78 -1.09 7.96
CA TYR A 204 -9.90 -2.53 7.74
C TYR A 204 -9.54 -2.90 6.30
N TYR A 205 -9.10 -4.13 6.11
CA TYR A 205 -8.95 -4.70 4.77
C TYR A 205 -10.29 -5.23 4.28
N LYS A 206 -10.63 -4.95 3.03
CA LYS A 206 -11.88 -5.38 2.39
C LYS A 206 -11.58 -6.29 1.21
N GLY A 207 -11.76 -7.58 1.39
CA GLY A 207 -11.73 -8.53 0.28
C GLY A 207 -12.85 -8.22 -0.74
N THR A 208 -12.54 -8.15 -2.04
CA THR A 208 -13.46 -7.72 -3.11
C THR A 208 -14.60 -8.76 -3.11
N ALA A 209 -14.99 -9.61 -3.00
CA ALA A 209 -16.20 -10.45 -3.01
C ALA A 209 -16.64 -10.92 -1.62
N TYR A 210 -15.97 -10.45 -0.58
CA TYR A 210 -16.23 -10.90 0.79
C TYR A 210 -16.93 -9.83 1.63
N PRO A 211 -17.67 -10.19 2.68
CA PRO A 211 -18.22 -9.21 3.62
C PRO A 211 -17.10 -8.54 4.44
N LYS A 212 -17.42 -7.40 5.07
CA LYS A 212 -16.44 -6.63 5.89
C LYS A 212 -15.88 -7.46 7.04
N GLU A 213 -16.66 -8.36 7.58
CA GLU A 213 -16.32 -9.22 8.73
C GLU A 213 -15.32 -10.33 8.39
N TYR A 214 -15.09 -10.59 7.09
CA TYR A 214 -14.09 -11.56 6.64
C TYR A 214 -12.69 -10.96 6.73
N GLN A 215 -12.09 -11.04 7.91
CA GLN A 215 -10.80 -10.43 8.23
C GLN A 215 -9.67 -11.43 8.47
N MET A 216 -9.98 -12.71 8.45
CA MET A 216 -8.97 -13.77 8.62
C MET A 216 -9.42 -15.08 7.95
N TYR A 217 -8.45 -15.94 7.70
CA TYR A 217 -8.67 -17.32 7.28
C TYR A 217 -7.95 -18.29 8.23
N LEU A 218 -8.63 -19.39 8.54
CA LEU A 218 -8.09 -20.47 9.37
C LEU A 218 -7.71 -21.65 8.50
N TYR A 219 -6.43 -22.01 8.53
CA TYR A 219 -5.93 -23.25 7.95
C TYR A 219 -5.93 -24.33 9.03
N GLY A 220 -6.62 -25.45 8.76
CA GLY A 220 -6.66 -26.62 9.63
C GLY A 220 -5.41 -27.50 9.51
N PRO A 221 -5.31 -28.54 10.37
CA PRO A 221 -4.24 -29.52 10.28
C PRO A 221 -4.14 -30.16 8.90
N GLY A 222 -2.94 -30.33 8.40
CA GLY A 222 -2.66 -30.90 7.08
C GLY A 222 -2.74 -29.89 5.92
N GLN A 223 -3.20 -28.66 6.13
CA GLN A 223 -3.31 -27.64 5.09
C GLN A 223 -2.03 -26.80 4.92
N ALA A 224 -1.16 -26.78 5.93
CA ALA A 224 0.12 -26.08 5.83
C ALA A 224 1.11 -26.86 4.95
N VAL A 225 1.79 -26.12 4.05
CA VAL A 225 2.86 -26.70 3.21
C VAL A 225 4.11 -27.02 4.04
N SER A 226 4.39 -26.19 5.05
CA SER A 226 5.54 -26.40 5.95
C SER A 226 5.30 -27.54 6.92
N GLU A 227 6.23 -28.49 7.02
CA GLU A 227 6.18 -29.59 8.00
C GLU A 227 6.11 -29.10 9.44
N GLN A 228 6.75 -27.97 9.74
CA GLN A 228 6.76 -27.35 11.06
C GLN A 228 5.34 -27.00 11.58
N TYR A 229 4.42 -26.68 10.66
CA TYR A 229 3.07 -26.23 11.00
C TYR A 229 1.98 -27.19 10.54
N ARG A 230 2.36 -28.38 10.05
CA ARG A 230 1.43 -29.34 9.44
C ARG A 230 0.29 -29.77 10.36
N ASP A 231 0.60 -30.00 11.62
CA ASP A 231 -0.36 -30.51 12.61
C ASP A 231 -1.02 -29.40 13.43
N GLY A 232 -0.72 -28.14 13.12
CA GLY A 232 -1.22 -26.95 13.81
C GLY A 232 -2.42 -26.30 13.13
N LEU A 233 -2.99 -25.33 13.83
CA LEU A 233 -3.92 -24.35 13.27
C LEU A 233 -3.13 -23.08 12.91
N ILE A 234 -3.34 -22.56 11.70
CA ILE A 234 -2.71 -21.30 11.26
C ILE A 234 -3.80 -20.28 11.00
N PHE A 235 -3.69 -19.14 11.67
CA PHE A 235 -4.58 -18.00 11.47
C PHE A 235 -3.89 -16.98 10.59
N ASN A 236 -4.39 -16.75 9.38
CA ASN A 236 -3.98 -15.66 8.52
C ASN A 236 -4.89 -14.46 8.76
N ILE A 237 -4.41 -13.46 9.48
CA ILE A 237 -5.14 -12.22 9.80
C ILE A 237 -4.68 -11.15 8.81
N PHE A 238 -5.59 -10.68 7.94
CA PHE A 238 -5.24 -9.94 6.72
C PHE A 238 -4.60 -8.57 6.95
N ASN A 239 -4.89 -7.92 8.05
CA ASN A 239 -4.34 -6.60 8.38
C ASN A 239 -3.79 -6.57 9.83
N TRP A 240 -3.19 -7.68 10.24
CA TRP A 240 -2.68 -7.84 11.60
C TRP A 240 -1.75 -6.69 12.02
N HIS A 241 -1.91 -6.24 13.26
CA HIS A 241 -1.07 -5.23 13.88
C HIS A 241 -0.46 -5.76 15.17
N SER A 242 0.80 -5.39 15.46
CA SER A 242 1.57 -5.89 16.61
C SER A 242 0.94 -5.58 17.98
N THR A 243 0.04 -4.60 18.06
CA THR A 243 -0.71 -4.26 19.28
C THR A 243 -1.97 -5.10 19.49
N TRP A 244 -2.32 -5.95 18.52
CA TRP A 244 -3.53 -6.76 18.62
C TRP A 244 -3.29 -8.02 19.44
N THR A 245 -4.31 -8.40 20.20
CA THR A 245 -4.36 -9.66 20.92
C THR A 245 -5.22 -10.62 20.12
N VAL A 246 -4.70 -11.82 19.86
CA VAL A 246 -5.44 -12.92 19.23
C VAL A 246 -5.80 -13.94 20.31
N GLU A 247 -7.07 -14.24 20.41
CA GLU A 247 -7.58 -15.21 21.37
C GLU A 247 -8.32 -16.33 20.63
N VAL A 248 -8.18 -17.54 21.11
CA VAL A 248 -8.87 -18.73 20.61
C VAL A 248 -9.59 -19.43 21.75
N ARG A 249 -10.72 -20.02 21.44
CA ARG A 249 -11.38 -20.99 22.32
C ARG A 249 -11.93 -22.14 21.50
N GLU A 250 -11.95 -23.30 22.09
CA GLU A 250 -12.61 -24.49 21.56
C GLU A 250 -13.93 -24.69 22.29
N ASP A 251 -15.01 -24.75 21.54
CA ASP A 251 -16.38 -24.85 22.06
C ASP A 251 -16.69 -23.83 23.18
N ASP A 252 -17.06 -24.30 24.36
CA ASP A 252 -17.40 -23.47 25.53
C ASP A 252 -16.22 -23.31 26.52
N ALA A 253 -14.99 -23.63 26.11
CA ALA A 253 -13.81 -23.48 26.95
C ALA A 253 -13.51 -21.99 27.22
N ALA A 254 -12.60 -21.70 28.14
CA ALA A 254 -12.10 -20.34 28.36
C ALA A 254 -11.27 -19.86 27.15
N TRP A 255 -11.32 -18.55 26.90
CA TRP A 255 -10.46 -17.94 25.88
C TRP A 255 -8.98 -18.08 26.25
N THR A 256 -8.16 -18.42 25.30
CA THR A 256 -6.70 -18.52 25.43
C THR A 256 -6.04 -17.54 24.47
N THR A 257 -5.17 -16.67 25.00
CA THR A 257 -4.38 -15.75 24.19
C THR A 257 -3.28 -16.51 23.45
N LEU A 258 -3.19 -16.30 22.16
CA LEU A 258 -2.11 -16.86 21.33
C LEU A 258 -0.88 -15.95 21.39
N PRO A 259 0.34 -16.51 21.38
CA PRO A 259 1.54 -15.70 21.22
C PRO A 259 1.53 -15.03 19.84
N SER A 260 1.96 -13.78 19.79
CA SER A 260 2.24 -13.08 18.52
C SER A 260 3.41 -13.76 17.82
N GLY A 261 3.22 -14.13 16.58
CA GLY A 261 4.24 -14.79 15.74
C GLY A 261 5.23 -13.82 15.12
#